data_df2aee082816dce38eefd845ef169585
#
_entry.id   df2aee082816dce38eefd845ef169585
#
_cell.length_a   1.000
_cell.length_b   1.000
_cell.length_c   1.000
_cell.angle_alpha   90.00
_cell.angle_beta   90.00
_cell.angle_gamma   90.00
#
_symmetry.space_group_name_H-M   'P 1'
#
loop_
_entity.id
_entity.type
_entity.pdbx_description
1 polymer ?
#
loop_
_entity_poly.entity_id
_entity_poly.type
_entity_poly.pdbx_seq_one_letter_code
_entity_poly.pdbx_strand_id
1 'polypeptide(L)'
;DRGDGIPLFFTHGLAGDHRAWLNQITYFKSKYRVIAIDNPGSGDSSPVTKPCSTQDLANTMLEVIENLAINEAHIVGRSLGGFIGQQMAKSRPDVVKSLVITASAAKVDNIGTRILKNMKEILYWRDNWTEWARHSAHLFFSPKFFNDNPNVVKAVEEIVGEENRSKESYFHLNDTALAHDFRAQLSSIKCPTLIMAGLFDPICSIECAYEMKDNIPNSELAIFENSSHFLLVEEYEKAIKMLDNWFANN
;
A
#
# COMPACT_ATOMS: atom_id res chain seq x y z
N ASP A 1 -1.74 16.97 -3.06
CA ASP A 1 -2.93 17.24 -3.85
C ASP A 1 -2.53 17.92 -5.16
N ARG A 2 -2.93 17.35 -6.29
CA ARG A 2 -2.57 17.82 -7.65
C ARG A 2 -3.68 17.48 -8.65
N GLY A 3 -3.91 18.38 -9.63
CA GLY A 3 -4.92 18.18 -10.68
C GLY A 3 -6.33 18.46 -10.22
N ASP A 4 -7.29 18.22 -11.13
CA ASP A 4 -8.71 18.47 -10.95
C ASP A 4 -9.53 17.26 -11.42
N GLY A 5 -10.80 17.17 -11.03
CA GLY A 5 -11.71 16.09 -11.43
C GLY A 5 -11.99 15.09 -10.32
N ILE A 6 -12.31 13.85 -10.69
CA ILE A 6 -12.63 12.78 -9.74
C ILE A 6 -11.41 12.49 -8.86
N PRO A 7 -11.56 12.45 -7.53
CA PRO A 7 -10.43 12.20 -6.65
C PRO A 7 -9.88 10.77 -6.74
N LEU A 8 -8.55 10.65 -6.89
CA LEU A 8 -7.78 9.45 -6.66
C LEU A 8 -7.02 9.62 -5.34
N PHE A 9 -7.35 8.84 -4.34
CA PHE A 9 -6.75 8.92 -3.01
C PHE A 9 -5.80 7.75 -2.78
N PHE A 10 -4.52 8.05 -2.58
CA PHE A 10 -3.43 7.08 -2.49
C PHE A 10 -2.90 6.95 -1.06
N THR A 11 -2.83 5.71 -0.55
CA THR A 11 -2.25 5.35 0.74
C THR A 11 -1.09 4.36 0.55
N HIS A 12 0.08 4.69 1.09
CA HIS A 12 1.32 3.92 0.90
C HIS A 12 1.46 2.76 1.90
N GLY A 13 2.47 1.92 1.69
CA GLY A 13 2.83 0.81 2.57
C GLY A 13 3.65 1.22 3.79
N LEU A 14 3.93 0.23 4.64
CA LEU A 14 4.80 0.38 5.82
C LEU A 14 6.18 0.91 5.41
N ALA A 15 6.76 1.80 6.21
CA ALA A 15 8.00 2.52 5.94
C ALA A 15 8.02 3.33 4.62
N GLY A 16 6.86 3.58 4.01
CA GLY A 16 6.71 4.46 2.84
C GLY A 16 6.32 5.88 3.22
N ASP A 17 6.15 6.71 2.20
CA ASP A 17 5.54 8.04 2.24
C ASP A 17 4.90 8.35 0.88
N HIS A 18 4.33 9.56 0.70
CA HIS A 18 3.66 9.98 -0.53
C HIS A 18 4.54 9.89 -1.79
N ARG A 19 5.87 9.94 -1.64
CA ARG A 19 6.83 9.81 -2.77
C ARG A 19 6.75 8.46 -3.47
N ALA A 20 6.23 7.44 -2.78
CA ALA A 20 5.95 6.14 -3.39
C ALA A 20 4.99 6.20 -4.58
N TRP A 21 4.26 7.32 -4.73
CA TRP A 21 3.24 7.55 -5.76
C TRP A 21 3.62 8.59 -6.81
N LEU A 22 4.88 9.09 -6.83
CA LEU A 22 5.31 10.16 -7.74
C LEU A 22 5.05 9.85 -9.22
N ASN A 23 5.24 8.61 -9.65
CA ASN A 23 4.98 8.19 -11.02
C ASN A 23 3.48 8.21 -11.33
N GLN A 24 2.64 7.71 -10.42
CA GLN A 24 1.18 7.73 -10.56
C GLN A 24 0.64 9.16 -10.51
N ILE A 25 1.13 9.98 -9.58
CA ILE A 25 0.79 11.42 -9.52
C ILE A 25 1.10 12.09 -10.85
N THR A 26 2.30 11.86 -11.39
CA THR A 26 2.74 12.47 -12.64
C THR A 26 1.86 12.09 -13.82
N TYR A 27 1.43 10.83 -13.90
CA TYR A 27 0.57 10.32 -14.95
C TYR A 27 -0.87 10.81 -14.82
N PHE A 28 -1.47 10.69 -13.61
CA PHE A 28 -2.90 10.89 -13.41
C PHE A 28 -3.31 12.36 -13.19
N LYS A 29 -2.43 13.25 -12.75
CA LYS A 29 -2.75 14.66 -12.42
C LYS A 29 -3.36 15.48 -13.56
N SER A 30 -3.23 15.03 -14.81
CA SER A 30 -3.85 15.68 -15.97
C SER A 30 -5.30 15.25 -16.24
N LYS A 31 -5.77 14.19 -15.55
CA LYS A 31 -7.09 13.58 -15.75
C LYS A 31 -7.92 13.54 -14.47
N TYR A 32 -7.28 13.54 -13.30
CA TYR A 32 -7.88 13.32 -12.00
C TYR A 32 -7.31 14.29 -10.97
N ARG A 33 -8.07 14.53 -9.89
CA ARG A 33 -7.53 15.15 -8.68
C ARG A 33 -6.79 14.07 -7.88
N VAL A 34 -5.47 14.12 -7.90
CA VAL A 34 -4.61 13.10 -7.24
C VAL A 34 -4.21 13.57 -5.86
N ILE A 35 -4.54 12.79 -4.84
CA ILE A 35 -4.23 13.05 -3.45
C ILE A 35 -3.39 11.87 -2.96
N ALA A 36 -2.12 12.12 -2.69
CA ALA A 36 -1.23 11.17 -2.05
C ALA A 36 -0.85 11.70 -0.67
N ILE A 37 -1.10 10.89 0.34
CA ILE A 37 -0.96 11.29 1.74
C ILE A 37 0.11 10.45 2.42
N ASP A 38 0.81 11.06 3.35
CA ASP A 38 1.63 10.34 4.31
C ASP A 38 0.70 9.77 5.39
N ASN A 39 0.68 8.46 5.54
CA ASN A 39 -0.10 7.81 6.58
C ASN A 39 0.36 8.30 7.97
N PRO A 40 -0.50 8.32 9.01
CA PRO A 40 -0.06 8.64 10.36
C PRO A 40 1.21 7.86 10.74
N GLY A 41 2.18 8.54 11.31
CA GLY A 41 3.47 7.95 11.67
C GLY A 41 4.48 7.81 10.53
N SER A 42 4.20 8.39 9.36
CA SER A 42 5.08 8.30 8.18
C SER A 42 5.29 9.67 7.55
N GLY A 43 6.40 9.85 6.82
CA GLY A 43 6.71 11.08 6.10
C GLY A 43 6.62 12.31 7.00
N ASP A 44 5.88 13.32 6.54
CA ASP A 44 5.66 14.59 7.25
C ASP A 44 4.43 14.55 8.20
N SER A 45 3.70 13.41 8.26
CA SER A 45 2.57 13.24 9.17
C SER A 45 2.99 13.05 10.61
N SER A 46 2.10 13.43 11.55
CA SER A 46 2.35 13.31 13.00
C SER A 46 2.74 11.89 13.40
N PRO A 47 3.71 11.73 14.33
CA PRO A 47 4.14 10.42 14.80
C PRO A 47 3.01 9.61 15.44
N VAL A 48 3.04 8.30 15.29
CA VAL A 48 2.24 7.36 16.05
C VAL A 48 3.03 6.96 17.29
N THR A 49 2.59 7.43 18.47
CA THR A 49 3.27 7.24 19.76
C THR A 49 2.59 6.21 20.66
N LYS A 50 1.55 5.55 20.17
CA LYS A 50 0.79 4.51 20.89
C LYS A 50 0.26 3.46 19.91
N PRO A 51 -0.03 2.23 20.37
CA PRO A 51 -0.66 1.23 19.53
C PRO A 51 -1.95 1.74 18.88
N CYS A 52 -2.13 1.43 17.61
CA CYS A 52 -3.32 1.74 16.83
C CYS A 52 -3.74 0.52 15.99
N SER A 53 -4.95 0.54 15.48
CA SER A 53 -5.45 -0.46 14.53
C SER A 53 -5.48 0.09 13.11
N THR A 54 -5.64 -0.78 12.11
CA THR A 54 -5.90 -0.36 10.73
C THR A 54 -7.21 0.41 10.59
N GLN A 55 -8.19 0.16 11.48
CA GLN A 55 -9.43 0.94 11.55
C GLN A 55 -9.16 2.39 12.03
N ASP A 56 -8.27 2.59 13.02
CA ASP A 56 -7.91 3.94 13.48
C ASP A 56 -7.22 4.72 12.35
N LEU A 57 -6.31 4.06 11.61
CA LEU A 57 -5.67 4.67 10.44
C LEU A 57 -6.71 5.02 9.35
N ALA A 58 -7.65 4.13 9.08
CA ALA A 58 -8.71 4.38 8.10
C ALA A 58 -9.62 5.53 8.52
N ASN A 59 -9.97 5.65 9.80
CA ASN A 59 -10.75 6.77 10.32
C ASN A 59 -10.03 8.11 10.07
N THR A 60 -8.72 8.18 10.33
CA THR A 60 -7.93 9.38 10.02
C THR A 60 -7.94 9.71 8.52
N MET A 61 -7.83 8.70 7.63
CA MET A 61 -7.92 8.93 6.18
C MET A 61 -9.30 9.44 5.76
N LEU A 62 -10.36 8.91 6.35
CA LEU A 62 -11.74 9.35 6.10
C LEU A 62 -11.98 10.78 6.59
N GLU A 63 -11.42 11.17 7.75
CA GLU A 63 -11.43 12.54 8.24
C GLU A 63 -10.72 13.51 7.27
N VAL A 64 -9.61 13.10 6.68
CA VAL A 64 -8.91 13.91 5.65
C VAL A 64 -9.81 14.09 4.42
N ILE A 65 -10.44 13.02 3.93
CA ILE A 65 -11.37 13.07 2.79
C ILE A 65 -12.53 14.03 3.09
N GLU A 66 -13.10 13.97 4.28
CA GLU A 66 -14.18 14.86 4.72
C GLU A 66 -13.72 16.33 4.80
N ASN A 67 -12.55 16.59 5.39
CA ASN A 67 -11.97 17.94 5.48
C ASN A 67 -11.62 18.54 4.11
N LEU A 68 -11.34 17.70 3.11
CA LEU A 68 -11.15 18.12 1.72
C LEU A 68 -12.45 18.29 0.94
N ALA A 69 -13.61 18.13 1.60
CA ALA A 69 -14.96 18.18 1.02
C ALA A 69 -15.11 17.21 -0.17
N ILE A 70 -14.53 16.02 -0.07
CA ILE A 70 -14.63 14.95 -1.07
C ILE A 70 -15.80 14.06 -0.73
N ASN A 71 -16.78 13.99 -1.62
CA ASN A 71 -17.97 13.16 -1.43
C ASN A 71 -17.73 11.71 -1.86
N GLU A 72 -16.90 11.51 -2.88
CA GLU A 72 -16.61 10.18 -3.44
C GLU A 72 -15.18 10.18 -4.03
N ALA A 73 -14.45 9.08 -3.85
CA ALA A 73 -13.10 8.91 -4.36
C ALA A 73 -12.79 7.46 -4.75
N HIS A 74 -11.91 7.27 -5.74
CA HIS A 74 -11.21 6.00 -5.93
C HIS A 74 -10.09 5.91 -4.89
N ILE A 75 -10.06 4.83 -4.12
CA ILE A 75 -9.04 4.58 -3.10
C ILE A 75 -8.01 3.59 -3.66
N VAL A 76 -6.74 3.93 -3.55
CA VAL A 76 -5.63 3.07 -3.97
C VAL A 76 -4.70 2.84 -2.79
N GLY A 77 -4.62 1.60 -2.34
CA GLY A 77 -3.79 1.23 -1.21
C GLY A 77 -2.73 0.19 -1.56
N ARG A 78 -1.47 0.44 -1.15
CA ARG A 78 -0.39 -0.53 -1.28
C ARG A 78 -0.02 -1.10 0.09
N SER A 79 0.08 -2.44 0.22
CA SER A 79 0.52 -3.11 1.45
C SER A 79 -0.33 -2.65 2.65
N LEU A 80 0.26 -2.03 3.68
CA LEU A 80 -0.48 -1.41 4.79
C LEU A 80 -1.59 -0.45 4.30
N GLY A 81 -1.34 0.31 3.22
CA GLY A 81 -2.36 1.16 2.61
C GLY A 81 -3.55 0.37 2.07
N GLY A 82 -3.34 -0.87 1.60
CA GLY A 82 -4.41 -1.77 1.21
C GLY A 82 -5.26 -2.25 2.41
N PHE A 83 -4.64 -2.50 3.57
CA PHE A 83 -5.36 -2.79 4.82
C PHE A 83 -6.23 -1.60 5.25
N ILE A 84 -5.69 -0.39 5.14
CA ILE A 84 -6.43 0.86 5.41
C ILE A 84 -7.61 1.00 4.44
N GLY A 85 -7.38 0.78 3.14
CA GLY A 85 -8.42 0.85 2.10
C GLY A 85 -9.57 -0.12 2.32
N GLN A 86 -9.31 -1.35 2.80
CA GLN A 86 -10.33 -2.33 3.17
C GLN A 86 -11.22 -1.81 4.30
N GLN A 87 -10.63 -1.22 5.34
CA GLN A 87 -11.39 -0.62 6.45
C GLN A 87 -12.20 0.61 5.99
N MET A 88 -11.63 1.45 5.11
CA MET A 88 -12.34 2.60 4.53
C MET A 88 -13.58 2.16 3.74
N ALA A 89 -13.41 1.17 2.84
CA ALA A 89 -14.49 0.65 2.00
C ALA A 89 -15.64 0.01 2.82
N LYS A 90 -15.31 -0.62 3.95
CA LYS A 90 -16.30 -1.12 4.89
C LYS A 90 -17.02 0.00 5.65
N SER A 91 -16.24 0.97 6.16
CA SER A 91 -16.76 2.01 7.08
C SER A 91 -17.58 3.08 6.35
N ARG A 92 -17.17 3.44 5.13
CA ARG A 92 -17.78 4.49 4.32
C ARG A 92 -17.96 4.03 2.86
N PRO A 93 -18.86 3.06 2.62
CA PRO A 93 -19.16 2.58 1.26
C PRO A 93 -19.79 3.66 0.36
N ASP A 94 -20.30 4.74 0.95
CA ASP A 94 -20.80 5.93 0.27
C ASP A 94 -19.70 6.83 -0.29
N VAL A 95 -18.50 6.78 0.30
CA VAL A 95 -17.34 7.61 -0.07
C VAL A 95 -16.41 6.85 -1.03
N VAL A 96 -16.31 5.53 -0.89
CA VAL A 96 -15.38 4.71 -1.69
C VAL A 96 -16.03 4.28 -3.00
N LYS A 97 -15.75 5.03 -4.07
CA LYS A 97 -16.23 4.77 -5.43
C LYS A 97 -15.74 3.44 -5.99
N SER A 98 -14.44 3.21 -5.90
CA SER A 98 -13.79 1.93 -6.14
C SER A 98 -12.54 1.78 -5.27
N LEU A 99 -12.12 0.54 -5.06
CA LEU A 99 -10.94 0.20 -4.27
C LEU A 99 -9.91 -0.52 -5.14
N VAL A 100 -8.67 -0.05 -5.12
CA VAL A 100 -7.52 -0.79 -5.67
C VAL A 100 -6.64 -1.24 -4.51
N ILE A 101 -6.44 -2.54 -4.40
CA ILE A 101 -5.59 -3.18 -3.41
C ILE A 101 -4.37 -3.73 -4.14
N THR A 102 -3.18 -3.17 -3.88
CA THR A 102 -1.96 -3.63 -4.54
C THR A 102 -0.94 -4.15 -3.53
N ALA A 103 -0.33 -5.31 -3.81
CA ALA A 103 0.66 -5.95 -2.93
C ALA A 103 0.22 -5.95 -1.46
N SER A 104 -0.99 -6.47 -1.18
CA SER A 104 -1.63 -6.43 0.13
C SER A 104 -2.41 -7.73 0.40
N ALA A 105 -3.06 -7.83 1.55
CA ALA A 105 -3.75 -9.02 2.02
C ALA A 105 -4.98 -8.65 2.87
N ALA A 106 -5.88 -9.59 3.10
CA ALA A 106 -6.86 -9.49 4.20
C ALA A 106 -6.22 -9.82 5.55
N LYS A 107 -5.21 -10.67 5.51
CA LYS A 107 -4.28 -10.98 6.59
C LYS A 107 -2.99 -11.49 5.97
N VAL A 108 -1.85 -11.05 6.45
CA VAL A 108 -0.57 -11.62 6.03
C VAL A 108 -0.47 -13.07 6.50
N ASP A 109 0.05 -13.96 5.65
CA ASP A 109 0.27 -15.35 5.98
C ASP A 109 1.44 -15.55 6.96
N ASN A 110 1.79 -16.80 7.23
CA ASN A 110 2.86 -17.11 8.18
C ASN A 110 4.24 -16.68 7.69
N ILE A 111 4.48 -16.68 6.37
CA ILE A 111 5.76 -16.24 5.78
C ILE A 111 5.84 -14.72 5.88
N GLY A 112 4.82 -14.00 5.42
CA GLY A 112 4.75 -12.55 5.53
C GLY A 112 4.83 -12.07 7.00
N THR A 113 4.15 -12.77 7.90
CA THR A 113 4.25 -12.53 9.34
C THR A 113 5.70 -12.66 9.84
N ARG A 114 6.43 -13.69 9.43
CA ARG A 114 7.84 -13.88 9.79
C ARG A 114 8.71 -12.77 9.23
N ILE A 115 8.48 -12.40 7.96
CA ILE A 115 9.22 -11.32 7.29
C ILE A 115 9.01 -10.00 8.04
N LEU A 116 7.77 -9.60 8.32
CA LEU A 116 7.48 -8.35 9.03
C LEU A 116 8.12 -8.31 10.43
N LYS A 117 8.11 -9.42 11.17
CA LYS A 117 8.82 -9.53 12.45
C LYS A 117 10.32 -9.35 12.29
N ASN A 118 10.94 -10.04 11.32
CA ASN A 118 12.37 -9.94 11.06
C ASN A 118 12.76 -8.49 10.67
N MET A 119 11.98 -7.84 9.81
CA MET A 119 12.21 -6.45 9.43
C MET A 119 12.16 -5.51 10.64
N LYS A 120 11.23 -5.73 11.58
CA LYS A 120 11.17 -4.99 12.85
C LYS A 120 12.40 -5.24 13.71
N GLU A 121 12.82 -6.51 13.84
CA GLU A 121 14.02 -6.90 14.59
C GLU A 121 15.31 -6.30 14.01
N ILE A 122 15.45 -6.30 12.68
CA ILE A 122 16.61 -5.68 11.99
C ILE A 122 16.71 -4.21 12.40
N LEU A 123 15.62 -3.45 12.31
CA LEU A 123 15.63 -2.03 12.69
C LEU A 123 15.89 -1.84 14.19
N TYR A 124 15.32 -2.71 15.05
CA TYR A 124 15.53 -2.66 16.49
C TYR A 124 17.00 -2.85 16.87
N TRP A 125 17.65 -3.88 16.30
CA TRP A 125 19.03 -4.22 16.64
C TRP A 125 20.10 -3.36 15.93
N ARG A 126 19.84 -2.97 14.67
CA ARG A 126 20.79 -2.16 13.88
C ARG A 126 20.67 -0.68 14.18
N ASP A 127 19.49 -0.24 14.60
CA ASP A 127 19.17 1.17 14.88
C ASP A 127 19.50 2.11 13.69
N ASN A 128 19.39 1.60 12.45
CA ASN A 128 19.84 2.28 11.24
C ASN A 128 18.90 1.95 10.07
N TRP A 129 18.32 2.99 9.47
CA TRP A 129 17.37 2.83 8.35
C TRP A 129 18.04 2.37 7.05
N THR A 130 19.28 2.80 6.80
CA THR A 130 20.04 2.36 5.61
C THR A 130 20.34 0.86 5.68
N GLU A 131 20.72 0.34 6.84
CA GLU A 131 20.89 -1.10 7.08
C GLU A 131 19.57 -1.84 6.91
N TRP A 132 18.49 -1.31 7.48
CA TRP A 132 17.15 -1.88 7.32
C TRP A 132 16.75 -1.97 5.85
N ALA A 133 16.94 -0.90 5.06
CA ALA A 133 16.60 -0.85 3.65
C ALA A 133 17.38 -1.90 2.84
N ARG A 134 18.70 -2.00 3.06
CA ARG A 134 19.57 -2.99 2.38
C ARG A 134 19.18 -4.41 2.71
N HIS A 135 18.88 -4.71 3.98
CA HIS A 135 18.45 -6.04 4.41
C HIS A 135 17.04 -6.41 3.92
N SER A 136 16.22 -5.44 3.55
CA SER A 136 14.83 -5.66 3.13
C SER A 136 14.62 -5.60 1.61
N ALA A 137 15.51 -4.93 0.87
CA ALA A 137 15.31 -4.64 -0.57
C ALA A 137 15.04 -5.88 -1.42
N HIS A 138 15.72 -7.00 -1.15
CA HIS A 138 15.54 -8.26 -1.89
C HIS A 138 14.14 -8.89 -1.69
N LEU A 139 13.38 -8.44 -0.70
CA LEU A 139 11.99 -8.87 -0.47
C LEU A 139 10.99 -8.07 -1.30
N PHE A 140 11.39 -6.87 -1.74
CA PHE A 140 10.50 -5.96 -2.47
C PHE A 140 10.48 -6.17 -3.97
N PHE A 141 11.57 -6.75 -4.53
CA PHE A 141 11.74 -6.94 -5.96
C PHE A 141 11.81 -8.41 -6.34
N SER A 142 11.32 -8.75 -7.54
CA SER A 142 11.51 -10.07 -8.10
C SER A 142 13.00 -10.34 -8.33
N PRO A 143 13.46 -11.63 -8.29
CA PRO A 143 14.86 -11.97 -8.49
C PRO A 143 15.42 -11.44 -9.81
N LYS A 144 14.61 -11.48 -10.88
CA LYS A 144 15.02 -10.97 -12.18
C LYS A 144 15.21 -9.45 -12.16
N PHE A 145 14.23 -8.70 -11.64
CA PHE A 145 14.30 -7.25 -11.59
C PHE A 145 15.48 -6.77 -10.72
N PHE A 146 15.68 -7.41 -9.57
CA PHE A 146 16.77 -7.09 -8.64
C PHE A 146 18.15 -7.21 -9.31
N ASN A 147 18.36 -8.27 -10.11
CA ASN A 147 19.61 -8.49 -10.81
C ASN A 147 19.81 -7.55 -12.02
N ASP A 148 18.74 -7.30 -12.77
CA ASP A 148 18.81 -6.54 -14.02
C ASP A 148 18.80 -5.02 -13.80
N ASN A 149 18.33 -4.54 -12.63
CA ASN A 149 18.12 -3.12 -12.35
C ASN A 149 18.80 -2.63 -11.06
N PRO A 150 20.12 -2.87 -10.86
CA PRO A 150 20.80 -2.56 -9.59
C PRO A 150 20.76 -1.07 -9.23
N ASN A 151 20.72 -0.17 -10.22
CA ASN A 151 20.62 1.27 -9.96
C ASN A 151 19.24 1.68 -9.42
N VAL A 152 18.16 1.03 -9.88
CA VAL A 152 16.80 1.28 -9.37
C VAL A 152 16.68 0.74 -7.95
N VAL A 153 17.19 -0.47 -7.70
CA VAL A 153 17.23 -1.07 -6.36
C VAL A 153 17.96 -0.15 -5.40
N LYS A 154 19.16 0.32 -5.77
CA LYS A 154 19.95 1.25 -4.94
C LYS A 154 19.22 2.56 -4.68
N ALA A 155 18.58 3.16 -5.67
CA ALA A 155 17.82 4.39 -5.49
C ALA A 155 16.65 4.19 -4.51
N VAL A 156 15.97 3.05 -4.56
CA VAL A 156 14.91 2.70 -3.61
C VAL A 156 15.47 2.48 -2.21
N GLU A 157 16.61 1.79 -2.07
CA GLU A 157 17.30 1.63 -0.78
C GLU A 157 17.67 2.99 -0.16
N GLU A 158 18.16 3.93 -0.97
CA GLU A 158 18.51 5.29 -0.52
C GLU A 158 17.27 6.05 -0.02
N ILE A 159 16.17 6.04 -0.78
CA ILE A 159 14.91 6.71 -0.40
C ILE A 159 14.31 6.09 0.86
N VAL A 160 14.25 4.77 0.92
CA VAL A 160 13.67 4.05 2.06
C VAL A 160 14.58 4.11 3.28
N GLY A 161 15.88 4.18 3.07
CA GLY A 161 16.91 4.27 4.11
C GLY A 161 17.14 5.66 4.71
N GLU A 162 16.36 6.68 4.34
CA GLU A 162 16.45 8.02 4.94
C GLU A 162 16.17 7.99 6.45
N GLU A 163 17.06 8.61 7.24
CA GLU A 163 17.03 8.53 8.71
C GLU A 163 16.03 9.47 9.39
N ASN A 164 15.27 10.27 8.64
CA ASN A 164 14.26 11.18 9.17
C ASN A 164 12.94 10.50 9.60
N ARG A 165 12.89 9.17 9.59
CA ARG A 165 11.69 8.38 9.92
C ARG A 165 11.65 8.02 11.40
N SER A 166 10.46 8.10 12.03
CA SER A 166 10.26 7.68 13.40
C SER A 166 10.29 6.15 13.52
N LYS A 167 11.28 5.60 14.23
CA LYS A 167 11.37 4.16 14.54
C LYS A 167 10.21 3.71 15.43
N GLU A 168 9.83 4.52 16.41
CA GLU A 168 8.69 4.23 17.29
C GLU A 168 7.39 4.09 16.48
N SER A 169 7.13 5.04 15.58
CA SER A 169 5.98 4.95 14.70
C SER A 169 6.03 3.71 13.82
N TYR A 170 7.19 3.39 13.23
CA TYR A 170 7.35 2.17 12.44
C TYR A 170 7.04 0.91 13.26
N PHE A 171 7.49 0.83 14.51
CA PHE A 171 7.22 -0.34 15.36
C PHE A 171 5.74 -0.49 15.65
N HIS A 172 5.03 0.60 15.96
CA HIS A 172 3.59 0.57 16.14
C HIS A 172 2.85 0.18 14.85
N LEU A 173 3.22 0.76 13.71
CA LEU A 173 2.61 0.44 12.42
C LEU A 173 2.90 -0.99 11.95
N ASN A 174 4.08 -1.53 12.26
CA ASN A 174 4.40 -2.94 12.00
C ASN A 174 3.51 -3.86 12.84
N ASP A 175 3.34 -3.57 14.13
CA ASP A 175 2.44 -4.32 15.01
C ASP A 175 0.97 -4.19 14.53
N THR A 176 0.57 -3.02 14.06
CA THR A 176 -0.74 -2.79 13.42
C THR A 176 -0.93 -3.68 12.20
N ALA A 177 0.09 -3.78 11.33
CA ALA A 177 0.04 -4.65 10.16
C ALA A 177 -0.03 -6.14 10.53
N LEU A 178 0.72 -6.55 11.56
CA LEU A 178 0.69 -7.93 12.07
C LEU A 178 -0.65 -8.31 12.73
N ALA A 179 -1.32 -7.34 13.35
CA ALA A 179 -2.62 -7.54 14.01
C ALA A 179 -3.81 -7.50 13.03
N HIS A 180 -3.61 -7.03 11.80
CA HIS A 180 -4.68 -6.93 10.82
C HIS A 180 -5.22 -8.30 10.43
N ASP A 181 -6.53 -8.50 10.62
CA ASP A 181 -7.28 -9.67 10.14
C ASP A 181 -8.68 -9.23 9.66
N PHE A 182 -8.82 -9.06 8.37
CA PHE A 182 -10.05 -8.60 7.72
C PHE A 182 -10.83 -9.73 7.02
N ARG A 183 -10.36 -10.98 7.10
CA ARG A 183 -10.90 -12.13 6.36
C ARG A 183 -12.39 -12.33 6.55
N ALA A 184 -12.87 -12.30 7.79
CA ALA A 184 -14.31 -12.44 8.09
C ALA A 184 -15.16 -11.25 7.60
N GLN A 185 -14.53 -10.18 7.13
CA GLN A 185 -15.17 -8.93 6.72
C GLN A 185 -15.06 -8.63 5.23
N LEU A 186 -14.33 -9.45 4.45
CA LEU A 186 -14.11 -9.24 3.01
C LEU A 186 -15.41 -9.07 2.22
N SER A 187 -16.44 -9.85 2.56
CA SER A 187 -17.77 -9.76 1.93
C SER A 187 -18.53 -8.45 2.22
N SER A 188 -18.05 -7.63 3.16
CA SER A 188 -18.63 -6.31 3.43
C SER A 188 -18.17 -5.24 2.44
N ILE A 189 -17.10 -5.45 1.70
CA ILE A 189 -16.63 -4.56 0.63
C ILE A 189 -17.60 -4.68 -0.55
N LYS A 190 -18.31 -3.60 -0.86
CA LYS A 190 -19.38 -3.59 -1.89
C LYS A 190 -18.97 -2.86 -3.16
N CYS A 191 -18.05 -1.92 -3.08
CA CYS A 191 -17.55 -1.18 -4.23
C CYS A 191 -16.78 -2.10 -5.19
N PRO A 192 -16.70 -1.74 -6.49
CA PRO A 192 -15.80 -2.40 -7.43
C PRO A 192 -14.38 -2.43 -6.86
N THR A 193 -13.73 -3.60 -6.88
CA THR A 193 -12.42 -3.77 -6.26
C THR A 193 -11.43 -4.43 -7.22
N LEU A 194 -10.29 -3.78 -7.49
CA LEU A 194 -9.17 -4.34 -8.23
C LEU A 194 -8.09 -4.80 -7.27
N ILE A 195 -7.72 -6.08 -7.35
CA ILE A 195 -6.62 -6.67 -6.58
C ILE A 195 -5.44 -6.85 -7.55
N MET A 196 -4.28 -6.27 -7.22
CA MET A 196 -3.07 -6.36 -8.02
C MET A 196 -1.99 -7.04 -7.18
N ALA A 197 -1.49 -8.19 -7.61
CA ALA A 197 -0.54 -9.00 -6.86
C ALA A 197 0.67 -9.38 -7.70
N GLY A 198 1.87 -9.28 -7.12
CA GLY A 198 3.11 -9.81 -7.71
C GLY A 198 3.27 -11.30 -7.41
N LEU A 199 3.63 -12.10 -8.43
CA LEU A 199 3.77 -13.55 -8.29
C LEU A 199 4.91 -13.92 -7.31
N PHE A 200 5.93 -13.08 -7.22
CA PHE A 200 7.11 -13.29 -6.36
C PHE A 200 7.03 -12.56 -5.02
N ASP A 201 5.87 -11.98 -4.65
CA ASP A 201 5.73 -11.26 -3.39
C ASP A 201 5.75 -12.21 -2.18
N PRO A 202 6.81 -12.19 -1.33
CA PRO A 202 6.89 -13.06 -0.18
C PRO A 202 6.22 -12.45 1.07
N ILE A 203 5.81 -11.18 1.02
CA ILE A 203 5.20 -10.45 2.15
C ILE A 203 3.68 -10.60 2.11
N CYS A 204 3.10 -10.35 0.94
CA CYS A 204 1.68 -10.53 0.66
C CYS A 204 1.55 -11.52 -0.49
N SER A 205 1.63 -12.81 -0.17
CA SER A 205 1.69 -13.89 -1.16
C SER A 205 0.50 -13.88 -2.12
N ILE A 206 0.66 -14.57 -3.25
CA ILE A 206 -0.41 -14.71 -4.24
C ILE A 206 -1.64 -15.40 -3.66
N GLU A 207 -1.48 -16.29 -2.66
CA GLU A 207 -2.56 -16.96 -1.95
C GLU A 207 -3.43 -15.94 -1.19
N CYS A 208 -2.81 -14.90 -0.60
CA CYS A 208 -3.55 -13.80 0.02
C CYS A 208 -4.41 -13.03 -1.00
N ALA A 209 -3.92 -12.89 -2.23
CA ALA A 209 -4.68 -12.24 -3.30
C ALA A 209 -5.86 -13.11 -3.77
N TYR A 210 -5.68 -14.41 -3.88
CA TYR A 210 -6.77 -15.35 -4.17
C TYR A 210 -7.82 -15.35 -3.06
N GLU A 211 -7.41 -15.37 -1.78
CA GLU A 211 -8.36 -15.27 -0.66
C GLU A 211 -9.24 -14.01 -0.76
N MET A 212 -8.64 -12.85 -1.07
CA MET A 212 -9.40 -11.60 -1.26
C MET A 212 -10.34 -11.70 -2.47
N LYS A 213 -9.86 -12.22 -3.62
CA LYS A 213 -10.65 -12.38 -4.85
C LYS A 213 -11.87 -13.26 -4.63
N ASP A 214 -11.72 -14.35 -3.90
CA ASP A 214 -12.77 -15.31 -3.67
C ASP A 214 -13.86 -14.78 -2.70
N ASN A 215 -13.51 -13.82 -1.84
CA ASN A 215 -14.38 -13.36 -0.75
C ASN A 215 -14.89 -11.90 -0.90
N ILE A 216 -14.34 -11.11 -1.84
CA ILE A 216 -14.86 -9.77 -2.17
C ILE A 216 -15.81 -9.91 -3.37
N PRO A 217 -17.13 -9.63 -3.23
CA PRO A 217 -18.14 -9.96 -4.26
C PRO A 217 -17.87 -9.33 -5.64
N ASN A 218 -17.46 -8.06 -5.68
CA ASN A 218 -17.25 -7.28 -6.91
C ASN A 218 -15.74 -7.03 -7.15
N SER A 219 -14.96 -8.12 -7.14
CA SER A 219 -13.51 -7.97 -7.30
C SER A 219 -13.00 -8.53 -8.62
N GLU A 220 -11.91 -7.96 -9.10
CA GLU A 220 -11.07 -8.46 -10.17
C GLU A 220 -9.65 -8.71 -9.64
N LEU A 221 -8.97 -9.74 -10.14
CA LEU A 221 -7.58 -10.06 -9.78
C LEU A 221 -6.68 -9.94 -10.99
N ALA A 222 -5.61 -9.16 -10.84
CA ALA A 222 -4.55 -9.03 -11.81
C ALA A 222 -3.23 -9.53 -11.23
N ILE A 223 -2.67 -10.56 -11.84
CA ILE A 223 -1.38 -11.13 -11.45
C ILE A 223 -0.27 -10.50 -12.30
N PHE A 224 0.77 -10.03 -11.63
CA PHE A 224 2.00 -9.51 -12.21
C PHE A 224 3.07 -10.61 -12.13
N GLU A 225 3.19 -11.36 -13.21
CA GLU A 225 3.94 -12.62 -13.26
C GLU A 225 5.46 -12.45 -13.12
N ASN A 226 5.97 -11.23 -13.34
CA ASN A 226 7.41 -10.93 -13.25
C ASN A 226 7.76 -10.01 -12.07
N SER A 227 6.81 -9.75 -11.18
CA SER A 227 6.96 -8.78 -10.09
C SER A 227 6.82 -9.39 -8.71
N SER A 228 7.41 -8.70 -7.72
CA SER A 228 7.26 -8.94 -6.30
C SER A 228 6.40 -7.85 -5.66
N HIS A 229 6.73 -7.44 -4.43
CA HIS A 229 5.99 -6.46 -3.63
C HIS A 229 5.94 -5.05 -4.26
N PHE A 230 6.91 -4.69 -5.09
CA PHE A 230 6.98 -3.40 -5.78
C PHE A 230 6.52 -3.47 -7.25
N LEU A 231 5.48 -4.26 -7.52
CA LEU A 231 4.91 -4.48 -8.86
C LEU A 231 4.63 -3.17 -9.64
N LEU A 232 4.27 -2.08 -8.95
CA LEU A 232 4.04 -0.76 -9.56
C LEU A 232 5.32 -0.09 -10.07
N VAL A 233 6.49 -0.59 -9.66
CA VAL A 233 7.81 -0.17 -10.14
C VAL A 233 8.31 -1.16 -11.19
N GLU A 234 8.20 -2.45 -10.90
CA GLU A 234 8.77 -3.51 -11.74
C GLU A 234 8.07 -3.65 -13.10
N GLU A 235 6.74 -3.59 -13.13
CA GLU A 235 5.94 -3.63 -14.36
C GLU A 235 5.10 -2.34 -14.50
N TYR A 236 5.77 -1.19 -14.41
CA TYR A 236 5.14 0.15 -14.38
C TYR A 236 4.15 0.37 -15.51
N GLU A 237 4.53 0.13 -16.77
CA GLU A 237 3.69 0.39 -17.94
C GLU A 237 2.39 -0.45 -17.91
N LYS A 238 2.49 -1.72 -17.50
CA LYS A 238 1.34 -2.61 -17.33
C LYS A 238 0.44 -2.11 -16.21
N ALA A 239 1.04 -1.73 -15.08
CA ALA A 239 0.31 -1.27 -13.91
C ALA A 239 -0.44 0.05 -14.18
N ILE A 240 0.22 1.02 -14.79
CA ILE A 240 -0.37 2.33 -15.12
C ILE A 240 -1.54 2.19 -16.10
N LYS A 241 -1.38 1.39 -17.16
CA LYS A 241 -2.43 1.12 -18.13
C LYS A 241 -3.65 0.43 -17.51
N MET A 242 -3.40 -0.49 -16.59
CA MET A 242 -4.47 -1.18 -15.88
C MET A 242 -5.24 -0.24 -14.96
N LEU A 243 -4.54 0.61 -14.19
CA LEU A 243 -5.16 1.63 -13.34
C LEU A 243 -5.95 2.66 -14.16
N ASP A 244 -5.40 3.13 -15.29
CA ASP A 244 -6.10 4.08 -16.16
C ASP A 244 -7.42 3.50 -16.70
N ASN A 245 -7.39 2.25 -17.18
CA ASN A 245 -8.60 1.54 -17.63
C ASN A 245 -9.58 1.32 -16.46
N TRP A 246 -9.08 0.99 -15.28
CA TRP A 246 -9.91 0.77 -14.09
C TRP A 246 -10.70 2.01 -13.70
N PHE A 247 -10.01 3.15 -13.56
CA PHE A 247 -10.66 4.40 -13.17
C PHE A 247 -11.60 4.95 -14.24
N ALA A 248 -11.32 4.69 -15.53
CA ALA A 248 -12.18 5.12 -16.62
C ALA A 248 -13.53 4.34 -16.70
N ASN A 249 -13.58 3.13 -16.13
CA ASN A 249 -14.75 2.25 -16.21
C ASN A 249 -15.53 2.14 -14.89
N ASN A 250 -15.05 2.72 -13.81
CA ASN A 250 -15.65 2.72 -12.49
C ASN A 250 -15.78 4.14 -11.92
#